data_fe3ad554f946024ed065892ed2e8043c
#
_entry.id   fe3ad554f946024ed065892ed2e8043c
#
_cell.length_a   1.000
_cell.length_b   1.000
_cell.length_c   1.000
_cell.angle_alpha   90.00
_cell.angle_beta   90.00
_cell.angle_gamma   90.00
#
_symmetry.space_group_name_H-M   'P 1'
#
loop_
_entity.id
_entity.type
_entity.pdbx_description
1 polymer ?
#
loop_
_entity_poly.entity_id
_entity_poly.type
_entity_poly.pdbx_seq_one_letter_code
_entity_poly.pdbx_strand_id
1 'polypeptide(L)'
;MIKQALISVSDKTGIVDFAKSLSDLGVKLLSTGGTAKLLADAGLPVTEVADYTGFPEMLDGRVKTLHPKVHGGILARRDLPEHMQALEQHGIPTIDLLVVNLYPFVATIAKDDCTLADAIENIDIGGPTMLRSAAKNHRDVTVVVDPADYSVVLDEMKANGNTVGYPTNFRLATKVFAHTAQYDGAITNYLTSLTDELKHASRSAYPATLNMAFDKVQDLRYGENPHQSAAFYRDLTTPAGALANYRQLQGKELSYNNIADSDAAWECVKTFDAPACVIIKHANPCGVAVGNDSADAYAKAFQTDPTSAFGGIIAFNREVDETAAQAVAKQFVEVLIAPSFSDVAKQVFAAKQNVRLLEIALGDGHNAFDLKRVGGGLLVQSLDSKNVQPHELRVVTKRHPTPKEMDDLLFAWRVAKYVKSNAIVFCGNGMTLGVGAGQMSRVDSARIASIKAQNAGLTLAGSAVASDAFFPFRDGLDVVVAAGATCVIQPGGSMRDDEVIAAADEHNIAMILTGVRHFRH
;
A
#
# COMPACT_ATOMS: atom_id res chain seq x y z
N MET A 1 0.27 -31.17 -26.49
CA MET A 1 -0.12 -32.17 -25.46
C MET A 1 1.01 -32.31 -24.47
N ILE A 2 0.72 -32.16 -23.18
CA ILE A 2 1.69 -32.27 -22.06
C ILE A 2 1.89 -33.75 -21.73
N LYS A 3 3.13 -34.23 -21.87
CA LYS A 3 3.53 -35.62 -21.58
C LYS A 3 4.55 -35.71 -20.45
N GLN A 4 5.32 -34.65 -20.20
CA GLN A 4 6.36 -34.61 -19.19
C GLN A 4 6.38 -33.26 -18.49
N ALA A 5 6.41 -33.26 -17.16
CA ALA A 5 6.48 -32.08 -16.30
C ALA A 5 7.76 -32.10 -15.46
N LEU A 6 8.41 -30.95 -15.32
CA LEU A 6 9.48 -30.72 -14.35
C LEU A 6 8.94 -29.84 -13.23
N ILE A 7 9.00 -30.35 -11.99
CA ILE A 7 8.46 -29.71 -10.79
C ILE A 7 9.61 -29.46 -9.80
N SER A 8 9.87 -28.19 -9.49
CA SER A 8 10.89 -27.78 -8.51
C SER A 8 10.42 -26.52 -7.78
N VAL A 9 9.84 -26.70 -6.61
CA VAL A 9 9.19 -25.61 -5.87
C VAL A 9 9.76 -25.47 -4.45
N SER A 10 9.95 -24.24 -3.98
CA SER A 10 10.24 -23.89 -2.60
C SER A 10 8.96 -23.88 -1.76
N ASP A 11 7.95 -23.14 -2.21
CA ASP A 11 6.60 -23.18 -1.65
C ASP A 11 5.90 -24.47 -2.12
N LYS A 12 5.53 -25.33 -1.18
CA LYS A 12 4.92 -26.65 -1.41
C LYS A 12 3.39 -26.61 -1.44
N THR A 13 2.77 -25.42 -1.37
CA THR A 13 1.32 -25.27 -1.32
C THR A 13 0.65 -25.94 -2.52
N GLY A 14 -0.23 -26.92 -2.26
CA GLY A 14 -1.03 -27.62 -3.26
C GLY A 14 -0.26 -28.49 -4.25
N ILE A 15 1.07 -28.60 -4.13
CA ILE A 15 1.90 -29.28 -5.16
C ILE A 15 1.65 -30.78 -5.25
N VAL A 16 1.36 -31.44 -4.13
CA VAL A 16 1.11 -32.90 -4.10
C VAL A 16 -0.16 -33.23 -4.87
N ASP A 17 -1.25 -32.51 -4.62
CA ASP A 17 -2.54 -32.72 -5.30
C ASP A 17 -2.44 -32.39 -6.79
N PHE A 18 -1.70 -31.33 -7.12
CA PHE A 18 -1.42 -30.95 -8.50
C PHE A 18 -0.63 -32.04 -9.23
N ALA A 19 0.47 -32.52 -8.65
CA ALA A 19 1.32 -33.56 -9.22
C ALA A 19 0.58 -34.90 -9.35
N LYS A 20 -0.29 -35.25 -8.38
CA LYS A 20 -1.16 -36.42 -8.47
C LYS A 20 -2.10 -36.30 -9.65
N SER A 21 -2.76 -35.18 -9.84
CA SER A 21 -3.65 -34.93 -10.97
C SER A 21 -2.91 -35.04 -12.29
N LEU A 22 -1.67 -34.56 -12.39
CA LEU A 22 -0.83 -34.74 -13.59
C LEU A 22 -0.49 -36.21 -13.84
N SER A 23 -0.12 -36.94 -12.78
CA SER A 23 0.17 -38.39 -12.88
C SER A 23 -1.05 -39.18 -13.32
N ASP A 24 -2.25 -38.87 -12.80
CA ASP A 24 -3.51 -39.51 -13.22
C ASP A 24 -3.85 -39.21 -14.68
N LEU A 25 -3.40 -38.09 -15.22
CA LEU A 25 -3.49 -37.75 -16.65
C LEU A 25 -2.37 -38.38 -17.50
N GLY A 26 -1.51 -39.23 -16.90
CA GLY A 26 -0.42 -39.92 -17.59
C GLY A 26 0.81 -39.07 -17.89
N VAL A 27 0.97 -37.92 -17.20
CA VAL A 27 2.14 -37.04 -17.32
C VAL A 27 3.30 -37.61 -16.50
N LYS A 28 4.48 -37.76 -17.10
CA LYS A 28 5.71 -38.14 -16.40
C LYS A 28 6.21 -36.99 -15.55
N LEU A 29 6.61 -37.30 -14.29
CA LEU A 29 7.06 -36.29 -13.34
C LEU A 29 8.59 -36.35 -13.18
N LEU A 30 9.24 -35.23 -13.48
CA LEU A 30 10.64 -34.97 -13.13
C LEU A 30 10.67 -34.02 -11.95
N SER A 31 11.58 -34.22 -11.02
CA SER A 31 11.72 -33.32 -9.87
C SER A 31 13.13 -33.33 -9.28
N THR A 32 13.41 -32.42 -8.34
CA THR A 32 14.72 -32.29 -7.67
C THR A 32 14.58 -32.22 -6.17
N GLY A 33 15.56 -32.70 -5.45
CA GLY A 33 15.77 -32.49 -4.02
C GLY A 33 14.53 -32.69 -3.16
N GLY A 34 14.22 -31.73 -2.29
CA GLY A 34 13.10 -31.84 -1.35
C GLY A 34 11.72 -31.93 -2.01
N THR A 35 11.54 -31.44 -3.25
CA THR A 35 10.28 -31.61 -3.99
C THR A 35 10.15 -33.06 -4.49
N ALA A 36 11.22 -33.64 -5.04
CA ALA A 36 11.22 -35.03 -5.48
C ALA A 36 10.89 -35.98 -4.32
N LYS A 37 11.53 -35.78 -3.16
CA LYS A 37 11.26 -36.55 -1.95
C LYS A 37 9.80 -36.43 -1.51
N LEU A 38 9.25 -35.22 -1.44
CA LEU A 38 7.85 -34.98 -1.04
C LEU A 38 6.87 -35.73 -1.94
N LEU A 39 7.08 -35.68 -3.25
CA LEU A 39 6.21 -36.35 -4.21
C LEU A 39 6.35 -37.87 -4.14
N ALA A 40 7.57 -38.40 -3.98
CA ALA A 40 7.82 -39.83 -3.80
C ALA A 40 7.21 -40.36 -2.48
N ASP A 41 7.35 -39.62 -1.37
CA ASP A 41 6.73 -39.96 -0.09
C ASP A 41 5.19 -39.99 -0.17
N ALA A 42 4.61 -39.21 -1.09
CA ALA A 42 3.18 -39.25 -1.42
C ALA A 42 2.79 -40.41 -2.36
N GLY A 43 3.72 -41.29 -2.72
CA GLY A 43 3.49 -42.49 -3.57
C GLY A 43 3.44 -42.18 -5.06
N LEU A 44 3.92 -41.05 -5.53
CA LEU A 44 3.93 -40.69 -6.95
C LEU A 44 5.19 -41.23 -7.66
N PRO A 45 5.08 -41.68 -8.92
CA PRO A 45 6.22 -42.10 -9.71
C PRO A 45 7.00 -40.87 -10.19
N VAL A 46 8.07 -40.53 -9.50
CA VAL A 46 8.91 -39.38 -9.79
C VAL A 46 10.30 -39.83 -10.23
N THR A 47 10.80 -39.24 -11.33
CA THR A 47 12.18 -39.42 -11.77
C THR A 47 13.00 -38.21 -11.26
N GLU A 48 14.10 -38.45 -10.58
CA GLU A 48 15.00 -37.37 -10.19
C GLU A 48 15.73 -36.78 -11.40
N VAL A 49 15.98 -35.47 -11.37
CA VAL A 49 16.68 -34.80 -12.49
C VAL A 49 18.11 -35.35 -12.66
N ALA A 50 18.77 -35.80 -11.59
CA ALA A 50 20.06 -36.45 -11.66
C ALA A 50 20.01 -37.76 -12.53
N ASP A 51 18.99 -38.58 -12.34
CA ASP A 51 18.77 -39.80 -13.14
C ASP A 51 18.39 -39.45 -14.57
N TYR A 52 17.53 -38.44 -14.77
CA TYR A 52 17.13 -37.97 -16.10
C TYR A 52 18.29 -37.43 -16.92
N THR A 53 19.18 -36.66 -16.30
CA THR A 53 20.36 -36.09 -16.96
C THR A 53 21.50 -37.09 -17.09
N GLY A 54 21.59 -38.06 -16.18
CA GLY A 54 22.73 -38.93 -15.98
C GLY A 54 23.94 -38.20 -15.36
N PHE A 55 23.68 -37.05 -14.71
CA PHE A 55 24.71 -36.22 -14.08
C PHE A 55 24.35 -35.97 -12.63
N PRO A 56 25.27 -36.21 -11.67
CA PRO A 56 24.97 -36.05 -10.27
C PRO A 56 24.82 -34.57 -9.88
N GLU A 57 24.03 -34.32 -8.83
CA GLU A 57 23.99 -33.03 -8.17
C GLU A 57 25.38 -32.70 -7.60
N MET A 58 25.84 -31.46 -7.79
CA MET A 58 27.16 -30.99 -7.40
C MET A 58 27.12 -29.68 -6.63
N LEU A 59 28.22 -29.38 -5.92
CA LEU A 59 28.43 -28.10 -5.24
C LEU A 59 27.31 -27.78 -4.27
N ASP A 60 26.98 -28.75 -3.39
CA ASP A 60 25.91 -28.63 -2.38
C ASP A 60 24.54 -28.22 -2.97
N GLY A 61 24.27 -28.69 -4.20
CA GLY A 61 23.00 -28.43 -4.88
C GLY A 61 22.98 -27.18 -5.76
N ARG A 62 24.03 -26.42 -5.85
CA ARG A 62 24.10 -25.24 -6.76
C ARG A 62 24.02 -25.62 -8.23
N VAL A 63 24.43 -26.85 -8.59
CA VAL A 63 24.34 -27.39 -9.96
C VAL A 63 23.48 -28.64 -9.95
N LYS A 64 22.20 -28.49 -10.36
CA LYS A 64 21.22 -29.58 -10.47
C LYS A 64 20.56 -29.57 -11.84
N THR A 65 19.97 -28.43 -12.20
CA THR A 65 19.11 -28.24 -13.38
C THR A 65 19.81 -27.49 -14.51
N LEU A 66 21.02 -26.95 -14.27
CA LEU A 66 21.85 -26.27 -15.27
C LEU A 66 22.52 -27.31 -16.18
N HIS A 67 21.73 -28.00 -16.98
CA HIS A 67 22.19 -29.09 -17.83
C HIS A 67 21.55 -29.00 -19.22
N PRO A 68 22.31 -29.29 -20.33
CA PRO A 68 21.76 -29.25 -21.69
C PRO A 68 20.52 -30.11 -21.91
N LYS A 69 20.38 -31.27 -21.27
CA LYS A 69 19.17 -32.09 -21.37
C LYS A 69 17.93 -31.39 -20.80
N VAL A 70 18.07 -30.65 -19.70
CA VAL A 70 16.95 -29.89 -19.12
C VAL A 70 16.58 -28.72 -20.04
N HIS A 71 17.56 -27.88 -20.36
CA HIS A 71 17.30 -26.67 -21.14
C HIS A 71 16.99 -26.95 -22.60
N GLY A 72 17.57 -27.99 -23.19
CA GLY A 72 17.22 -28.47 -24.51
C GLY A 72 15.77 -28.94 -24.59
N GLY A 73 15.33 -29.74 -23.62
CA GLY A 73 13.93 -30.21 -23.51
C GLY A 73 12.90 -29.08 -23.36
N ILE A 74 13.30 -27.95 -22.73
CA ILE A 74 12.46 -26.76 -22.54
C ILE A 74 12.52 -25.82 -23.76
N LEU A 75 13.71 -25.52 -24.29
CA LEU A 75 13.91 -24.45 -25.27
C LEU A 75 13.69 -24.86 -26.73
N ALA A 76 13.68 -26.17 -27.03
CA ALA A 76 13.49 -26.63 -28.41
C ALA A 76 12.13 -26.19 -28.97
N ARG A 77 12.18 -25.46 -30.06
CA ARG A 77 10.99 -25.11 -30.84
C ARG A 77 10.50 -26.37 -31.59
N ARG A 78 9.28 -26.78 -31.30
CA ARG A 78 8.70 -28.04 -31.79
C ARG A 78 8.18 -27.94 -33.22
N ASP A 79 8.05 -26.72 -33.73
CA ASP A 79 7.71 -26.42 -35.12
C ASP A 79 8.94 -26.43 -36.06
N LEU A 80 10.16 -26.55 -35.52
CA LEU A 80 11.40 -26.61 -36.29
C LEU A 80 11.93 -28.07 -36.32
N PRO A 81 11.91 -28.73 -37.48
CA PRO A 81 12.40 -30.11 -37.63
C PRO A 81 13.84 -30.32 -37.18
N GLU A 82 14.72 -29.33 -37.44
CA GLU A 82 16.12 -29.39 -37.04
C GLU A 82 16.31 -29.36 -35.51
N HIS A 83 15.45 -28.64 -34.76
CA HIS A 83 15.47 -28.68 -33.29
C HIS A 83 15.04 -30.06 -32.78
N MET A 84 14.00 -30.62 -33.35
CA MET A 84 13.50 -31.93 -32.92
C MET A 84 14.50 -33.04 -33.26
N GLN A 85 15.15 -32.98 -34.44
CA GLN A 85 16.22 -33.91 -34.83
C GLN A 85 17.43 -33.81 -33.87
N ALA A 86 17.81 -32.60 -33.46
CA ALA A 86 18.90 -32.41 -32.50
C ALA A 86 18.55 -33.04 -31.13
N LEU A 87 17.32 -32.87 -30.65
CA LEU A 87 16.87 -33.51 -29.39
C LEU A 87 16.93 -35.05 -29.53
N GLU A 88 16.48 -35.59 -30.62
CA GLU A 88 16.51 -37.03 -30.88
C GLU A 88 17.94 -37.59 -30.93
N GLN A 89 18.84 -36.92 -31.64
CA GLN A 89 20.26 -37.29 -31.73
C GLN A 89 20.95 -37.34 -30.39
N HIS A 90 20.56 -36.46 -29.45
CA HIS A 90 21.13 -36.39 -28.12
C HIS A 90 20.29 -37.12 -27.06
N GLY A 91 19.22 -37.81 -27.44
CA GLY A 91 18.35 -38.54 -26.50
C GLY A 91 17.71 -37.63 -25.46
N ILE A 92 17.24 -36.44 -25.88
CA ILE A 92 16.65 -35.42 -24.99
C ILE A 92 15.11 -35.43 -25.19
N PRO A 93 14.32 -35.95 -24.24
CA PRO A 93 12.87 -35.81 -24.26
C PRO A 93 12.44 -34.35 -24.03
N THR A 94 11.31 -33.96 -24.60
CA THR A 94 10.71 -32.64 -24.37
C THR A 94 10.18 -32.53 -22.95
N ILE A 95 10.32 -31.33 -22.35
CA ILE A 95 9.65 -30.93 -21.09
C ILE A 95 8.52 -29.99 -21.50
N ASP A 96 7.28 -30.39 -21.21
CA ASP A 96 6.07 -29.75 -21.74
C ASP A 96 5.41 -28.82 -20.71
N LEU A 97 5.65 -29.11 -19.44
CA LEU A 97 5.17 -28.32 -18.31
C LEU A 97 6.33 -28.06 -17.33
N LEU A 98 6.50 -26.82 -16.94
CA LEU A 98 7.46 -26.42 -15.91
C LEU A 98 6.70 -25.80 -14.73
N VAL A 99 6.94 -26.31 -13.54
CA VAL A 99 6.37 -25.78 -12.29
C VAL A 99 7.52 -25.43 -11.34
N VAL A 100 7.79 -24.15 -11.20
CA VAL A 100 8.91 -23.65 -10.41
C VAL A 100 8.49 -22.38 -9.70
N ASN A 101 8.71 -22.32 -8.40
CA ASN A 101 8.79 -21.08 -7.64
C ASN A 101 10.18 -20.95 -7.02
N LEU A 102 10.61 -19.70 -6.80
CA LEU A 102 11.98 -19.38 -6.44
C LEU A 102 12.24 -19.54 -4.94
N TYR A 103 13.49 -19.58 -4.55
CA TYR A 103 13.88 -19.52 -3.16
C TYR A 103 13.33 -18.26 -2.49
N PRO A 104 12.93 -18.32 -1.20
CA PRO A 104 12.23 -17.23 -0.53
C PRO A 104 13.20 -16.12 -0.08
N PHE A 105 13.89 -15.48 -1.02
CA PHE A 105 14.90 -14.45 -0.75
C PHE A 105 14.35 -13.34 0.15
N VAL A 106 13.17 -12.78 -0.17
CA VAL A 106 12.56 -11.71 0.60
C VAL A 106 12.25 -12.14 2.04
N ALA A 107 11.75 -13.36 2.23
CA ALA A 107 11.49 -13.90 3.57
C ALA A 107 12.80 -14.19 4.35
N THR A 108 13.87 -14.54 3.64
CA THR A 108 15.19 -14.74 4.25
C THR A 108 15.77 -13.43 4.78
N ILE A 109 15.79 -12.38 3.96
CA ILE A 109 16.33 -11.08 4.34
C ILE A 109 15.44 -10.30 5.33
N ALA A 110 14.21 -10.76 5.57
CA ALA A 110 13.31 -10.19 6.58
C ALA A 110 13.60 -10.69 8.01
N LYS A 111 14.45 -11.71 8.18
CA LYS A 111 14.82 -12.21 9.49
C LYS A 111 15.88 -11.33 10.14
N ASP A 112 15.73 -11.01 11.40
CA ASP A 112 16.66 -10.15 12.16
C ASP A 112 18.07 -10.75 12.26
N ASP A 113 18.18 -12.07 12.29
CA ASP A 113 19.43 -12.84 12.41
C ASP A 113 20.05 -13.21 11.05
N CYS A 114 19.47 -12.77 9.94
CA CYS A 114 20.01 -13.02 8.60
C CYS A 114 21.42 -12.44 8.44
N THR A 115 22.32 -13.23 7.92
CA THR A 115 23.66 -12.76 7.53
C THR A 115 23.72 -12.47 6.03
N LEU A 116 24.75 -11.74 5.59
CA LEU A 116 24.97 -11.53 4.15
C LEU A 116 25.19 -12.88 3.43
N ALA A 117 25.89 -13.82 4.09
CA ALA A 117 26.13 -15.15 3.53
C ALA A 117 24.79 -15.91 3.33
N ASP A 118 23.89 -15.85 4.31
CA ASP A 118 22.57 -16.47 4.20
C ASP A 118 21.75 -15.84 3.06
N ALA A 119 21.79 -14.52 2.93
CA ALA A 119 21.11 -13.81 1.85
C ALA A 119 21.65 -14.25 0.48
N ILE A 120 22.99 -14.31 0.31
CA ILE A 120 23.61 -14.72 -0.96
C ILE A 120 23.28 -16.18 -1.28
N GLU A 121 23.31 -17.10 -0.30
CA GLU A 121 23.01 -18.52 -0.53
C GLU A 121 21.55 -18.76 -0.91
N ASN A 122 20.65 -17.83 -0.55
CA ASN A 122 19.24 -17.89 -0.96
C ASN A 122 18.96 -17.18 -2.30
N ILE A 123 19.98 -16.83 -3.09
CA ILE A 123 19.82 -16.38 -4.47
C ILE A 123 19.68 -17.61 -5.37
N ASP A 124 18.49 -17.79 -5.93
CA ASP A 124 18.20 -18.90 -6.84
C ASP A 124 18.77 -18.63 -8.25
N ILE A 125 19.56 -19.55 -8.76
CA ILE A 125 20.15 -19.50 -10.11
C ILE A 125 19.39 -20.41 -11.07
N GLY A 126 19.14 -21.64 -10.67
CA GLY A 126 18.53 -22.67 -11.53
C GLY A 126 17.07 -22.39 -11.85
N GLY A 127 16.31 -21.96 -10.86
CA GLY A 127 14.89 -21.62 -11.00
C GLY A 127 14.63 -20.54 -12.03
N PRO A 128 15.21 -19.34 -11.90
CA PRO A 128 15.06 -18.26 -12.87
C PRO A 128 15.48 -18.64 -14.28
N THR A 129 16.54 -19.44 -14.41
CA THR A 129 17.05 -19.89 -15.72
C THR A 129 16.03 -20.80 -16.42
N MET A 130 15.46 -21.77 -15.71
CA MET A 130 14.41 -22.64 -16.26
C MET A 130 13.13 -21.87 -16.57
N LEU A 131 12.69 -21.00 -15.66
CA LEU A 131 11.49 -20.18 -15.83
C LEU A 131 11.57 -19.31 -17.08
N ARG A 132 12.67 -18.58 -17.25
CA ARG A 132 12.90 -17.72 -18.41
C ARG A 132 12.97 -18.52 -19.71
N SER A 133 13.56 -19.74 -19.67
CA SER A 133 13.62 -20.65 -20.82
C SER A 133 12.21 -21.10 -21.24
N ALA A 134 11.39 -21.54 -20.30
CA ALA A 134 10.02 -21.98 -20.57
C ALA A 134 9.13 -20.82 -21.03
N ALA A 135 9.23 -19.66 -20.38
CA ALA A 135 8.47 -18.47 -20.78
C ALA A 135 8.84 -17.99 -22.19
N LYS A 136 10.12 -18.04 -22.57
CA LYS A 136 10.56 -17.76 -23.95
C LYS A 136 9.94 -18.73 -24.95
N ASN A 137 9.76 -20.00 -24.58
CA ASN A 137 9.18 -21.04 -25.41
C ASN A 137 7.71 -21.35 -25.08
N HIS A 138 6.96 -20.36 -24.58
CA HIS A 138 5.56 -20.53 -24.13
C HIS A 138 4.59 -21.06 -25.19
N ARG A 139 4.96 -21.02 -26.46
CA ARG A 139 4.19 -21.65 -27.52
C ARG A 139 4.11 -23.17 -27.32
N ASP A 140 5.19 -23.76 -26.85
CA ASP A 140 5.38 -25.21 -26.74
C ASP A 140 5.41 -25.70 -25.28
N VAL A 141 5.64 -24.83 -24.33
CA VAL A 141 5.81 -25.17 -22.91
C VAL A 141 4.87 -24.34 -22.03
N THR A 142 4.10 -25.02 -21.20
CA THR A 142 3.32 -24.39 -20.12
C THR A 142 4.25 -24.14 -18.94
N VAL A 143 4.22 -22.94 -18.34
CA VAL A 143 5.07 -22.59 -17.20
C VAL A 143 4.23 -22.01 -16.06
N VAL A 144 4.41 -22.51 -14.84
CA VAL A 144 3.65 -22.10 -13.64
C VAL A 144 4.61 -21.69 -12.54
N VAL A 145 4.42 -20.48 -12.01
CA VAL A 145 5.21 -19.92 -10.89
C VAL A 145 4.40 -19.75 -9.61
N ASP A 146 3.07 -19.89 -9.71
CA ASP A 146 2.15 -19.58 -8.61
C ASP A 146 1.14 -20.71 -8.43
N PRO A 147 0.98 -21.26 -7.22
CA PRO A 147 -0.01 -22.30 -6.92
C PRO A 147 -1.46 -21.92 -7.30
N ALA A 148 -1.80 -20.62 -7.32
CA ALA A 148 -3.12 -20.15 -7.73
C ALA A 148 -3.48 -20.48 -9.18
N ASP A 149 -2.48 -20.77 -10.04
CA ASP A 149 -2.70 -21.14 -11.44
C ASP A 149 -2.87 -22.65 -11.66
N TYR A 150 -2.69 -23.49 -10.64
CA TYR A 150 -2.77 -24.97 -10.78
C TYR A 150 -4.12 -25.43 -11.29
N SER A 151 -5.21 -24.90 -10.74
CA SER A 151 -6.57 -25.28 -11.15
C SER A 151 -6.86 -24.95 -12.61
N VAL A 152 -6.48 -23.75 -13.06
CA VAL A 152 -6.70 -23.30 -14.44
C VAL A 152 -5.96 -24.21 -15.42
N VAL A 153 -4.72 -24.58 -15.11
CA VAL A 153 -3.93 -25.49 -15.97
C VAL A 153 -4.57 -26.89 -16.03
N LEU A 154 -4.97 -27.44 -14.86
CA LEU A 154 -5.60 -28.76 -14.81
C LEU A 154 -6.95 -28.80 -15.53
N ASP A 155 -7.77 -27.78 -15.40
CA ASP A 155 -9.08 -27.71 -16.02
C ASP A 155 -8.95 -27.66 -17.56
N GLU A 156 -8.03 -26.83 -18.07
CA GLU A 156 -7.74 -26.82 -19.52
C GLU A 156 -7.18 -28.17 -20.02
N MET A 157 -6.26 -28.78 -19.28
CA MET A 157 -5.70 -30.10 -19.65
C MET A 157 -6.77 -31.16 -19.71
N LYS A 158 -7.68 -31.24 -18.74
CA LYS A 158 -8.80 -32.20 -18.73
C LYS A 158 -9.76 -31.96 -19.89
N ALA A 159 -10.08 -30.70 -20.19
CA ALA A 159 -11.00 -30.34 -21.26
C ALA A 159 -10.41 -30.56 -22.66
N ASN A 160 -9.08 -30.44 -22.81
CA ASN A 160 -8.43 -30.38 -24.14
C ASN A 160 -7.39 -31.50 -24.37
N GLY A 161 -7.57 -32.66 -23.76
CA GLY A 161 -6.68 -33.82 -23.99
C GLY A 161 -5.22 -33.52 -23.64
N ASN A 162 -4.97 -33.10 -22.40
CA ASN A 162 -3.67 -32.72 -21.85
C ASN A 162 -3.00 -31.55 -22.61
N THR A 163 -3.79 -30.60 -23.09
CA THR A 163 -3.24 -29.40 -23.76
C THR A 163 -3.73 -28.13 -23.07
N VAL A 164 -2.83 -27.19 -22.89
CA VAL A 164 -3.12 -25.81 -22.42
C VAL A 164 -3.12 -24.90 -23.64
N GLY A 165 -4.12 -24.02 -23.73
CA GLY A 165 -4.28 -23.10 -24.85
C GLY A 165 -3.22 -22.00 -24.89
N TYR A 166 -2.95 -21.49 -26.09
CA TYR A 166 -1.97 -20.43 -26.31
C TYR A 166 -2.23 -19.17 -25.46
N PRO A 167 -3.48 -18.66 -25.28
CA PRO A 167 -3.74 -17.50 -24.44
C PRO A 167 -3.32 -17.71 -22.99
N THR A 168 -3.59 -18.88 -22.43
CA THR A 168 -3.18 -19.24 -21.07
C THR A 168 -1.67 -19.36 -20.96
N ASN A 169 -1.02 -20.04 -21.89
CA ASN A 169 0.45 -20.13 -21.92
C ASN A 169 1.11 -18.75 -22.02
N PHE A 170 0.57 -17.85 -22.85
CA PHE A 170 1.09 -16.48 -22.96
C PHE A 170 0.93 -15.71 -21.65
N ARG A 171 -0.25 -15.80 -21.02
CA ARG A 171 -0.51 -15.18 -19.71
C ARG A 171 0.46 -15.69 -18.64
N LEU A 172 0.65 -17.00 -18.55
CA LEU A 172 1.56 -17.62 -17.60
C LEU A 172 3.03 -17.21 -17.86
N ALA A 173 3.45 -17.16 -19.12
CA ALA A 173 4.79 -16.70 -19.49
C ALA A 173 5.02 -15.22 -19.12
N THR A 174 4.01 -14.38 -19.29
CA THR A 174 4.07 -12.97 -18.88
C THR A 174 4.24 -12.86 -17.37
N LYS A 175 3.50 -13.69 -16.60
CA LYS A 175 3.60 -13.77 -15.14
C LYS A 175 5.01 -14.20 -14.69
N VAL A 176 5.67 -15.10 -15.43
CA VAL A 176 7.06 -15.50 -15.17
C VAL A 176 8.01 -14.29 -15.24
N PHE A 177 7.91 -13.48 -16.30
CA PHE A 177 8.81 -12.32 -16.43
C PHE A 177 8.55 -11.28 -15.35
N ALA A 178 7.29 -11.04 -14.96
CA ALA A 178 6.97 -10.20 -13.82
C ALA A 178 7.59 -10.75 -12.53
N HIS A 179 7.45 -12.05 -12.28
CA HIS A 179 7.98 -12.73 -11.09
C HIS A 179 9.53 -12.67 -11.01
N THR A 180 10.22 -12.96 -12.12
CA THR A 180 11.69 -12.91 -12.14
C THR A 180 12.22 -11.46 -12.04
N ALA A 181 11.57 -10.49 -12.66
CA ALA A 181 11.93 -9.08 -12.53
C ALA A 181 11.79 -8.58 -11.09
N GLN A 182 10.70 -8.95 -10.40
CA GLN A 182 10.48 -8.65 -8.99
C GLN A 182 11.54 -9.31 -8.09
N TYR A 183 11.87 -10.56 -8.37
CA TYR A 183 12.91 -11.30 -7.65
C TYR A 183 14.27 -10.63 -7.77
N ASP A 184 14.71 -10.31 -8.98
CA ASP A 184 15.97 -9.62 -9.25
C ASP A 184 15.96 -8.20 -8.67
N GLY A 185 14.81 -7.51 -8.72
CA GLY A 185 14.61 -6.21 -8.09
C GLY A 185 14.79 -6.23 -6.58
N ALA A 186 14.26 -7.25 -5.90
CA ALA A 186 14.43 -7.44 -4.46
C ALA A 186 15.90 -7.70 -4.08
N ILE A 187 16.59 -8.54 -4.85
CA ILE A 187 18.04 -8.79 -4.69
C ILE A 187 18.83 -7.49 -4.87
N THR A 188 18.54 -6.75 -5.93
CA THR A 188 19.21 -5.47 -6.22
C THR A 188 19.00 -4.46 -5.10
N ASN A 189 17.75 -4.27 -4.64
CA ASN A 189 17.43 -3.38 -3.52
C ASN A 189 18.21 -3.76 -2.26
N TYR A 190 18.26 -5.06 -1.94
CA TYR A 190 19.00 -5.53 -0.77
C TYR A 190 20.52 -5.28 -0.91
N LEU A 191 21.14 -5.75 -1.97
CA LEU A 191 22.58 -5.66 -2.14
C LEU A 191 23.05 -4.21 -2.24
N THR A 192 22.28 -3.33 -2.90
CA THR A 192 22.65 -1.91 -3.03
C THR A 192 22.26 -1.06 -1.82
N SER A 193 21.56 -1.63 -0.83
CA SER A 193 21.29 -1.01 0.47
C SER A 193 22.42 -1.22 1.49
N LEU A 194 23.29 -2.21 1.27
CA LEU A 194 24.40 -2.51 2.17
C LEU A 194 25.38 -1.34 2.21
N THR A 195 25.84 -1.00 3.43
CA THR A 195 26.91 0.00 3.63
C THR A 195 28.28 -0.64 3.41
N ASP A 196 29.35 0.16 3.54
CA ASP A 196 30.75 -0.31 3.41
C ASP A 196 31.11 -1.46 4.38
N GLU A 197 30.36 -1.60 5.48
CA GLU A 197 30.54 -2.72 6.42
C GLU A 197 30.04 -4.05 5.88
N LEU A 198 29.21 -4.05 4.82
CA LEU A 198 28.57 -5.21 4.21
C LEU A 198 27.81 -6.10 5.23
N LYS A 199 27.25 -5.50 6.28
CA LYS A 199 26.48 -6.20 7.30
C LYS A 199 24.99 -6.02 7.07
N HIS A 200 24.23 -7.09 7.27
CA HIS A 200 22.77 -7.05 7.16
C HIS A 200 22.14 -5.99 8.08
N ALA A 201 22.66 -5.82 9.29
CA ALA A 201 22.17 -4.85 10.27
C ALA A 201 22.50 -3.37 9.90
N SER A 202 23.45 -3.13 9.00
CA SER A 202 23.95 -1.79 8.62
C SER A 202 23.46 -1.39 7.23
N ARG A 203 22.14 -1.58 6.94
CA ARG A 203 21.58 -1.23 5.64
C ARG A 203 21.07 0.21 5.61
N SER A 204 21.29 0.88 4.47
CA SER A 204 20.62 2.13 4.17
C SER A 204 19.13 1.90 3.91
N ALA A 205 18.30 2.81 4.40
CA ALA A 205 16.87 2.82 4.03
C ALA A 205 16.66 3.11 2.52
N TYR A 206 17.64 3.73 1.87
CA TYR A 206 17.61 4.12 0.47
C TYR A 206 18.71 3.38 -0.30
N PRO A 207 18.38 2.31 -1.04
CA PRO A 207 19.35 1.57 -1.84
C PRO A 207 19.90 2.43 -2.99
N ALA A 208 21.12 2.17 -3.45
CA ALA A 208 21.70 2.91 -4.58
C ALA A 208 20.92 2.71 -5.89
N THR A 209 20.23 1.58 -6.04
CA THR A 209 19.26 1.33 -7.11
C THR A 209 17.93 0.93 -6.49
N LEU A 210 16.87 1.71 -6.75
CA LEU A 210 15.54 1.45 -6.23
C LEU A 210 14.67 0.78 -7.29
N ASN A 211 14.22 -0.43 -7.01
CA ASN A 211 13.24 -1.17 -7.81
C ASN A 211 11.92 -1.23 -7.05
N MET A 212 10.83 -0.90 -7.71
CA MET A 212 9.48 -1.01 -7.18
C MET A 212 8.59 -1.68 -8.23
N ALA A 213 7.73 -2.57 -7.80
CA ALA A 213 6.81 -3.27 -8.67
C ALA A 213 5.38 -3.14 -8.14
N PHE A 214 4.45 -2.92 -9.07
CA PHE A 214 3.04 -2.72 -8.77
C PHE A 214 2.17 -3.52 -9.75
N ASP A 215 1.07 -4.06 -9.26
CA ASP A 215 0.05 -4.70 -10.09
C ASP A 215 -1.04 -3.70 -10.48
N LYS A 216 -1.40 -3.68 -11.76
CA LYS A 216 -2.52 -2.86 -12.22
C LYS A 216 -3.84 -3.44 -11.70
N VAL A 217 -4.58 -2.64 -10.93
CA VAL A 217 -5.89 -2.98 -10.40
C VAL A 217 -6.98 -2.71 -11.44
N GLN A 218 -6.95 -1.51 -12.03
CA GLN A 218 -7.95 -1.10 -13.02
C GLN A 218 -7.45 0.06 -13.88
N ASP A 219 -8.01 0.18 -15.07
CA ASP A 219 -7.94 1.40 -15.86
C ASP A 219 -8.96 2.39 -15.32
N LEU A 220 -8.55 3.66 -15.18
CA LEU A 220 -9.43 4.72 -14.72
C LEU A 220 -10.01 5.46 -15.92
N ARG A 221 -11.24 5.95 -15.77
CA ARG A 221 -11.94 6.65 -16.85
C ARG A 221 -11.14 7.83 -17.40
N TYR A 222 -10.45 8.58 -16.53
CA TYR A 222 -9.52 9.67 -16.81
C TYR A 222 -8.67 9.92 -15.56
N GLY A 223 -7.65 10.77 -15.69
CA GLY A 223 -6.79 11.16 -14.58
C GLY A 223 -7.43 12.23 -13.69
N GLU A 224 -6.61 13.10 -13.13
CA GLU A 224 -7.11 14.26 -12.37
C GLU A 224 -8.01 15.15 -13.22
N ASN A 225 -7.69 15.27 -14.50
CA ASN A 225 -8.45 16.02 -15.49
C ASN A 225 -8.95 15.12 -16.63
N PRO A 226 -10.09 15.46 -17.29
CA PRO A 226 -10.72 14.60 -18.28
C PRO A 226 -9.89 14.28 -19.53
N HIS A 227 -8.88 15.07 -19.85
CA HIS A 227 -7.99 14.85 -20.99
C HIS A 227 -6.79 13.94 -20.67
N GLN A 228 -6.63 13.53 -19.41
CA GLN A 228 -5.54 12.66 -18.98
C GLN A 228 -6.02 11.20 -18.92
N SER A 229 -5.22 10.28 -19.42
CA SER A 229 -5.40 8.84 -19.17
C SER A 229 -4.82 8.46 -17.80
N ALA A 230 -5.41 7.47 -17.14
CA ALA A 230 -4.93 6.98 -15.84
C ALA A 230 -5.26 5.52 -15.61
N ALA A 231 -4.52 4.92 -14.68
CA ALA A 231 -4.78 3.60 -14.13
C ALA A 231 -4.42 3.59 -12.64
N PHE A 232 -5.04 2.71 -11.88
CA PHE A 232 -4.70 2.45 -10.50
C PHE A 232 -3.84 1.20 -10.41
N TYR A 233 -2.72 1.32 -9.72
CA TYR A 233 -1.79 0.24 -9.40
C TYR A 233 -1.70 0.05 -7.90
N ARG A 234 -1.47 -1.17 -7.47
CA ARG A 234 -1.37 -1.58 -6.07
C ARG A 234 -0.02 -2.24 -5.81
N ASP A 235 0.53 -2.04 -4.62
CA ASP A 235 1.71 -2.78 -4.14
C ASP A 235 1.44 -4.28 -4.17
N LEU A 236 2.47 -5.06 -4.49
CA LEU A 236 2.39 -6.53 -4.51
C LEU A 236 2.05 -7.11 -3.14
N THR A 237 2.48 -6.44 -2.08
CA THR A 237 2.10 -6.73 -0.70
C THR A 237 1.53 -5.46 -0.10
N THR A 238 0.21 -5.39 -0.02
CA THR A 238 -0.48 -4.22 0.51
C THR A 238 -0.47 -4.25 2.04
N PRO A 239 -0.03 -3.18 2.72
CA PRO A 239 -0.06 -3.11 4.18
C PRO A 239 -1.48 -3.27 4.74
N ALA A 240 -1.60 -3.89 5.92
CA ALA A 240 -2.89 -4.02 6.59
C ALA A 240 -3.51 -2.64 6.89
N GLY A 241 -4.79 -2.46 6.58
CA GLY A 241 -5.48 -1.18 6.77
C GLY A 241 -5.14 -0.11 5.72
N ALA A 242 -4.36 -0.39 4.68
CA ALA A 242 -4.15 0.54 3.58
C ALA A 242 -5.39 0.65 2.68
N LEU A 243 -5.58 1.84 2.08
CA LEU A 243 -6.71 2.08 1.17
C LEU A 243 -6.82 1.01 0.08
N ALA A 244 -5.70 0.58 -0.51
CA ALA A 244 -5.69 -0.38 -1.60
C ALA A 244 -6.29 -1.77 -1.26
N ASN A 245 -6.59 -2.04 0.01
CA ASN A 245 -7.32 -3.22 0.48
C ASN A 245 -8.84 -3.03 0.49
N TYR A 246 -9.36 -1.94 -0.05
CA TYR A 246 -10.80 -1.69 -0.03
C TYR A 246 -11.61 -2.80 -0.72
N ARG A 247 -12.78 -3.06 -0.16
CA ARG A 247 -13.87 -3.78 -0.80
C ARG A 247 -14.99 -2.80 -1.15
N GLN A 248 -15.24 -2.58 -2.42
CA GLN A 248 -16.33 -1.73 -2.86
C GLN A 248 -17.64 -2.51 -2.78
N LEU A 249 -18.57 -2.06 -1.93
CA LEU A 249 -19.86 -2.70 -1.71
C LEU A 249 -20.95 -2.19 -2.66
N GLN A 250 -20.82 -0.93 -3.11
CA GLN A 250 -21.80 -0.25 -3.95
C GLN A 250 -21.14 0.87 -4.75
N GLY A 251 -21.82 1.30 -5.79
CA GLY A 251 -21.50 2.49 -6.58
C GLY A 251 -20.74 2.17 -7.88
N LYS A 252 -20.51 3.22 -8.67
CA LYS A 252 -19.70 3.18 -9.89
C LYS A 252 -18.22 3.00 -9.52
N GLU A 253 -17.41 2.61 -10.50
CA GLU A 253 -15.95 2.59 -10.36
C GLU A 253 -15.41 3.89 -9.79
N LEU A 254 -14.34 3.78 -9.00
CA LEU A 254 -13.66 4.93 -8.45
C LEU A 254 -12.94 5.71 -9.56
N SER A 255 -13.00 7.04 -9.49
CA SER A 255 -12.16 7.90 -10.30
C SER A 255 -10.80 8.13 -9.66
N TYR A 256 -9.84 8.68 -10.41
CA TYR A 256 -8.55 9.11 -9.89
C TYR A 256 -8.70 10.00 -8.64
N ASN A 257 -9.54 11.03 -8.72
CA ASN A 257 -9.78 11.94 -7.59
C ASN A 257 -10.48 11.24 -6.42
N ASN A 258 -11.39 10.29 -6.68
CA ASN A 258 -11.99 9.52 -5.60
C ASN A 258 -10.94 8.72 -4.83
N ILE A 259 -10.00 8.07 -5.51
CA ILE A 259 -8.93 7.29 -4.87
C ILE A 259 -8.02 8.22 -4.04
N ALA A 260 -7.56 9.34 -4.62
CA ALA A 260 -6.68 10.28 -3.95
C ALA A 260 -7.32 10.92 -2.71
N ASP A 261 -8.57 11.38 -2.82
CA ASP A 261 -9.30 11.97 -1.71
C ASP A 261 -9.68 10.91 -0.64
N SER A 262 -9.97 9.67 -1.08
CA SER A 262 -10.23 8.54 -0.17
C SER A 262 -9.02 8.18 0.68
N ASP A 263 -7.83 8.18 0.08
CA ASP A 263 -6.58 7.95 0.81
C ASP A 263 -6.35 9.03 1.88
N ALA A 264 -6.53 10.30 1.51
CA ALA A 264 -6.41 11.40 2.47
C ALA A 264 -7.42 11.30 3.63
N ALA A 265 -8.67 10.89 3.33
CA ALA A 265 -9.71 10.71 4.35
C ALA A 265 -9.40 9.54 5.29
N TRP A 266 -9.02 8.40 4.69
CA TRP A 266 -8.76 7.17 5.42
C TRP A 266 -7.53 7.28 6.32
N GLU A 267 -6.43 7.81 5.81
CA GLU A 267 -5.21 8.01 6.59
C GLU A 267 -5.42 9.00 7.76
N CYS A 268 -6.23 10.04 7.56
CA CYS A 268 -6.55 10.97 8.64
C CYS A 268 -7.43 10.31 9.73
N VAL A 269 -8.50 9.60 9.34
CA VAL A 269 -9.45 9.04 10.32
C VAL A 269 -8.85 7.92 11.16
N LYS A 270 -7.89 7.16 10.63
CA LYS A 270 -7.17 6.10 11.35
C LYS A 270 -6.37 6.61 12.55
N THR A 271 -6.02 7.90 12.59
CA THR A 271 -5.19 8.46 13.66
C THR A 271 -5.95 8.70 14.96
N PHE A 272 -7.26 8.53 14.97
CA PHE A 272 -8.12 8.75 16.14
C PHE A 272 -8.53 7.45 16.81
N ASP A 273 -8.36 7.38 18.14
CA ASP A 273 -8.77 6.23 18.94
C ASP A 273 -10.26 6.25 19.26
N ALA A 274 -10.86 7.43 19.47
CA ALA A 274 -12.30 7.62 19.66
C ALA A 274 -13.06 7.47 18.33
N PRO A 275 -14.38 7.22 18.34
CA PRO A 275 -15.21 7.29 17.15
C PRO A 275 -15.00 8.63 16.44
N ALA A 276 -14.59 8.60 15.18
CA ALA A 276 -14.20 9.77 14.42
C ALA A 276 -14.82 9.79 13.02
N CYS A 277 -15.02 11.01 12.51
CA CYS A 277 -15.43 11.28 11.15
C CYS A 277 -14.51 12.32 10.52
N VAL A 278 -14.05 12.05 9.30
CA VAL A 278 -13.25 12.97 8.48
C VAL A 278 -13.98 13.21 7.17
N ILE A 279 -14.15 14.46 6.81
CA ILE A 279 -14.71 14.89 5.52
C ILE A 279 -13.61 15.57 4.73
N ILE A 280 -13.30 15.03 3.55
CA ILE A 280 -12.26 15.53 2.64
C ILE A 280 -12.88 16.18 1.40
N LYS A 281 -12.31 17.28 0.99
CA LYS A 281 -12.54 17.90 -0.31
C LYS A 281 -11.21 18.36 -0.90
N HIS A 282 -10.90 17.85 -2.10
CA HIS A 282 -9.64 18.16 -2.82
C HIS A 282 -8.38 17.90 -1.94
N ALA A 283 -8.32 16.68 -1.40
CA ALA A 283 -7.24 16.18 -0.53
C ALA A 283 -7.01 16.99 0.76
N ASN A 284 -7.94 17.85 1.17
CA ASN A 284 -7.88 18.59 2.44
C ASN A 284 -9.08 18.25 3.32
N PRO A 285 -8.86 18.06 4.64
CA PRO A 285 -9.93 18.02 5.60
C PRO A 285 -10.72 19.34 5.61
N CYS A 286 -12.01 19.28 5.34
CA CYS A 286 -12.92 20.41 5.50
C CYS A 286 -13.78 20.28 6.76
N GLY A 287 -13.80 19.11 7.38
CA GLY A 287 -14.42 18.85 8.66
C GLY A 287 -13.90 17.57 9.28
N VAL A 288 -13.46 17.64 10.54
CA VAL A 288 -12.98 16.49 11.33
C VAL A 288 -13.57 16.58 12.72
N ALA A 289 -14.07 15.48 13.25
CA ALA A 289 -14.53 15.42 14.62
C ALA A 289 -14.41 14.03 15.23
N VAL A 290 -14.29 14.01 16.56
CA VAL A 290 -14.52 12.83 17.39
C VAL A 290 -15.89 12.97 18.09
N GLY A 291 -16.55 11.84 18.31
CA GLY A 291 -17.87 11.79 18.90
C GLY A 291 -18.07 10.61 19.82
N ASN A 292 -19.29 10.49 20.35
CA ASN A 292 -19.70 9.33 21.15
C ASN A 292 -19.91 8.08 20.25
N ASP A 293 -20.32 8.32 19.02
CA ASP A 293 -20.54 7.33 17.98
C ASP A 293 -20.29 7.93 16.59
N SER A 294 -20.49 7.16 15.53
CA SER A 294 -20.29 7.60 14.15
C SER A 294 -21.24 8.74 13.75
N ALA A 295 -22.47 8.73 14.22
CA ALA A 295 -23.46 9.77 13.90
C ALA A 295 -23.12 11.12 14.56
N ASP A 296 -22.73 11.12 15.84
CA ASP A 296 -22.27 12.31 16.56
C ASP A 296 -20.97 12.88 15.94
N ALA A 297 -20.00 12.02 15.63
CA ALA A 297 -18.78 12.43 14.95
C ALA A 297 -19.07 13.08 13.60
N TYR A 298 -19.97 12.51 12.80
CA TYR A 298 -20.37 13.08 11.52
C TYR A 298 -21.08 14.43 11.67
N ALA A 299 -22.04 14.52 12.59
CA ALA A 299 -22.79 15.77 12.82
C ALA A 299 -21.88 16.92 13.17
N LYS A 300 -20.87 16.70 14.02
CA LYS A 300 -19.85 17.69 14.40
C LYS A 300 -18.91 18.02 13.22
N ALA A 301 -18.38 17.01 12.53
CA ALA A 301 -17.50 17.23 11.38
C ALA A 301 -18.17 18.03 10.27
N PHE A 302 -19.43 17.73 9.98
CA PHE A 302 -20.21 18.43 8.96
C PHE A 302 -20.44 19.90 9.27
N GLN A 303 -20.57 20.28 10.55
CA GLN A 303 -20.76 21.67 10.99
C GLN A 303 -19.57 22.56 10.64
N THR A 304 -18.36 22.03 10.51
CA THR A 304 -17.15 22.83 10.23
C THR A 304 -17.25 23.62 8.94
N ASP A 305 -17.68 22.96 7.86
CA ASP A 305 -17.81 23.58 6.52
C ASP A 305 -18.83 22.80 5.68
N PRO A 306 -20.14 23.01 5.92
CA PRO A 306 -21.20 22.30 5.19
C PRO A 306 -21.14 22.54 3.67
N THR A 307 -20.66 23.72 3.26
CA THR A 307 -20.55 24.09 1.85
C THR A 307 -19.50 23.24 1.13
N SER A 308 -18.31 23.09 1.73
CA SER A 308 -17.23 22.27 1.15
C SER A 308 -17.52 20.77 1.27
N ALA A 309 -18.27 20.34 2.29
CA ALA A 309 -18.65 18.93 2.49
C ALA A 309 -19.53 18.37 1.37
N PHE A 310 -20.23 19.23 0.61
CA PHE A 310 -21.07 18.81 -0.52
C PHE A 310 -20.23 18.13 -1.61
N GLY A 311 -20.56 16.86 -1.92
CA GLY A 311 -19.80 16.06 -2.89
C GLY A 311 -18.40 15.69 -2.40
N GLY A 312 -18.16 15.71 -1.09
CA GLY A 312 -16.90 15.29 -0.48
C GLY A 312 -16.81 13.78 -0.27
N ILE A 313 -15.66 13.36 0.23
CA ILE A 313 -15.38 11.99 0.68
C ILE A 313 -15.48 11.96 2.19
N ILE A 314 -16.17 10.98 2.74
CA ILE A 314 -16.38 10.83 4.18
C ILE A 314 -15.80 9.51 4.66
N ALA A 315 -14.96 9.56 5.69
CA ALA A 315 -14.38 8.37 6.31
C ALA A 315 -14.72 8.29 7.81
N PHE A 316 -15.01 7.08 8.26
CA PHE A 316 -15.23 6.72 9.66
C PHE A 316 -14.22 5.67 10.11
N ASN A 317 -13.80 5.72 11.37
CA ASN A 317 -12.98 4.68 12.00
C ASN A 317 -13.81 3.66 12.81
N ARG A 318 -15.14 3.70 12.71
CA ARG A 318 -16.08 2.75 13.30
C ARG A 318 -17.14 2.37 12.28
N GLU A 319 -17.92 1.35 12.62
CA GLU A 319 -19.06 0.94 11.80
C GLU A 319 -19.98 2.13 11.50
N VAL A 320 -20.48 2.17 10.27
CA VAL A 320 -21.58 3.05 9.87
C VAL A 320 -22.88 2.29 10.12
N ASP A 321 -23.59 2.67 11.17
CA ASP A 321 -24.92 2.16 11.53
C ASP A 321 -26.04 2.88 10.79
N GLU A 322 -27.29 2.54 11.12
CA GLU A 322 -28.46 3.18 10.55
C GLU A 322 -28.49 4.70 10.77
N THR A 323 -28.18 5.14 12.00
CA THR A 323 -28.26 6.56 12.39
C THR A 323 -27.24 7.40 11.64
N ALA A 324 -26.01 6.93 11.57
CA ALA A 324 -24.95 7.58 10.79
C ALA A 324 -25.28 7.58 9.29
N ALA A 325 -25.77 6.45 8.76
CA ALA A 325 -26.15 6.34 7.35
C ALA A 325 -27.26 7.31 6.99
N GLN A 326 -28.32 7.41 7.81
CA GLN A 326 -29.42 8.35 7.60
C GLN A 326 -28.95 9.81 7.67
N ALA A 327 -28.03 10.13 8.57
CA ALA A 327 -27.45 11.47 8.68
C ALA A 327 -26.65 11.84 7.43
N VAL A 328 -25.72 10.98 7.00
CA VAL A 328 -24.89 11.17 5.80
C VAL A 328 -25.75 11.21 4.53
N ALA A 329 -26.79 10.39 4.45
CA ALA A 329 -27.65 10.34 3.27
C ALA A 329 -28.46 11.62 3.00
N LYS A 330 -28.52 12.58 3.93
CA LYS A 330 -29.19 13.87 3.73
C LYS A 330 -28.44 14.79 2.78
N GLN A 331 -27.15 14.58 2.56
CA GLN A 331 -26.36 15.36 1.62
C GLN A 331 -25.93 14.54 0.40
N PHE A 332 -25.36 15.22 -0.59
CA PHE A 332 -24.65 14.57 -1.68
C PHE A 332 -23.23 14.20 -1.22
N VAL A 333 -22.91 12.90 -1.28
CA VAL A 333 -21.60 12.32 -0.97
C VAL A 333 -21.15 11.45 -2.14
N GLU A 334 -19.87 11.51 -2.50
CA GLU A 334 -19.34 10.67 -3.58
C GLU A 334 -18.84 9.32 -3.08
N VAL A 335 -18.08 9.31 -2.00
CA VAL A 335 -17.51 8.09 -1.41
C VAL A 335 -17.69 8.12 0.10
N LEU A 336 -18.10 6.99 0.65
CA LEU A 336 -18.20 6.74 2.09
C LEU A 336 -17.31 5.56 2.44
N ILE A 337 -16.44 5.73 3.44
CA ILE A 337 -15.43 4.75 3.83
C ILE A 337 -15.62 4.40 5.30
N ALA A 338 -15.62 3.12 5.62
CA ALA A 338 -15.71 2.64 7.01
C ALA A 338 -15.11 1.23 7.17
N PRO A 339 -14.78 0.82 8.40
CA PRO A 339 -14.39 -0.57 8.68
C PRO A 339 -15.50 -1.59 8.38
N SER A 340 -16.76 -1.19 8.58
CA SER A 340 -17.94 -1.98 8.26
C SER A 340 -19.18 -1.11 8.10
N PHE A 341 -20.21 -1.68 7.48
CA PHE A 341 -21.53 -1.08 7.34
C PHE A 341 -22.58 -2.07 7.83
N SER A 342 -23.50 -1.64 8.71
CA SER A 342 -24.63 -2.46 9.07
C SER A 342 -25.51 -2.76 7.84
N ASP A 343 -26.31 -3.84 7.89
CA ASP A 343 -27.17 -4.18 6.76
C ASP A 343 -28.24 -3.10 6.53
N VAL A 344 -28.71 -2.45 7.59
CA VAL A 344 -29.65 -1.32 7.48
C VAL A 344 -28.97 -0.11 6.85
N ALA A 345 -27.71 0.18 7.19
CA ALA A 345 -26.94 1.26 6.54
C ALA A 345 -26.80 1.02 5.02
N LYS A 346 -26.50 -0.22 4.62
CA LYS A 346 -26.45 -0.60 3.19
C LYS A 346 -27.80 -0.37 2.50
N GLN A 347 -28.93 -0.70 3.17
CA GLN A 347 -30.27 -0.45 2.65
C GLN A 347 -30.57 1.05 2.49
N VAL A 348 -30.14 1.90 3.43
CA VAL A 348 -30.28 3.36 3.31
C VAL A 348 -29.59 3.87 2.03
N PHE A 349 -28.41 3.37 1.73
CA PHE A 349 -27.66 3.78 0.52
C PHE A 349 -28.10 3.06 -0.76
N ALA A 350 -28.84 1.97 -0.68
CA ALA A 350 -29.36 1.28 -1.86
C ALA A 350 -30.22 2.19 -2.76
N ALA A 351 -30.93 3.17 -2.18
CA ALA A 351 -31.66 4.19 -2.93
C ALA A 351 -30.74 5.24 -3.60
N LYS A 352 -29.47 5.31 -3.21
CA LYS A 352 -28.46 6.25 -3.70
C LYS A 352 -27.34 5.53 -4.45
N GLN A 353 -27.69 4.82 -5.51
CA GLN A 353 -26.82 3.89 -6.23
C GLN A 353 -25.47 4.48 -6.72
N ASN A 354 -25.36 5.81 -6.84
CA ASN A 354 -24.12 6.47 -7.27
C ASN A 354 -23.10 6.66 -6.13
N VAL A 355 -23.51 6.54 -4.86
CA VAL A 355 -22.60 6.63 -3.71
C VAL A 355 -21.75 5.37 -3.66
N ARG A 356 -20.45 5.54 -3.58
CA ARG A 356 -19.50 4.44 -3.46
C ARG A 356 -19.30 4.12 -1.98
N LEU A 357 -19.59 2.88 -1.61
CA LEU A 357 -19.35 2.39 -0.25
C LEU A 357 -18.08 1.54 -0.26
N LEU A 358 -17.08 1.97 0.48
CA LEU A 358 -15.78 1.28 0.61
C LEU A 358 -15.65 0.73 2.04
N GLU A 359 -15.47 -0.57 2.12
CA GLU A 359 -15.17 -1.26 3.38
C GLU A 359 -13.67 -1.58 3.43
N ILE A 360 -13.01 -1.15 4.51
CA ILE A 360 -11.57 -1.35 4.71
C ILE A 360 -11.34 -1.70 6.17
N ALA A 361 -10.82 -2.90 6.44
CA ALA A 361 -10.45 -3.28 7.80
C ALA A 361 -9.41 -2.30 8.38
N LEU A 362 -9.59 -1.90 9.63
CA LEU A 362 -8.57 -1.10 10.32
C LEU A 362 -7.26 -1.88 10.45
N GLY A 363 -6.16 -1.17 10.42
CA GLY A 363 -4.83 -1.72 10.59
C GLY A 363 -3.78 -0.62 10.65
N ASP A 364 -2.66 -0.92 11.28
CA ASP A 364 -1.56 0.03 11.52
C ASP A 364 -0.54 0.07 10.38
N GLY A 365 -0.76 -0.74 9.33
CA GLY A 365 0.14 -0.80 8.20
C GLY A 365 0.11 0.48 7.37
N HIS A 366 1.27 0.88 6.90
CA HIS A 366 1.46 2.03 6.04
C HIS A 366 2.51 1.75 4.96
N ASN A 367 2.52 2.56 3.91
CA ASN A 367 3.55 2.46 2.88
C ASN A 367 4.95 2.67 3.48
N ALA A 368 5.96 1.99 2.93
CA ALA A 368 7.34 2.18 3.37
C ALA A 368 7.86 3.58 3.01
N PHE A 369 7.41 4.10 1.86
CA PHE A 369 7.86 5.38 1.31
C PHE A 369 6.70 6.25 0.85
N ASP A 370 6.89 7.55 0.95
CA ASP A 370 6.15 8.58 0.24
C ASP A 370 6.95 9.00 -1.00
N LEU A 371 6.29 9.06 -2.16
CA LEU A 371 6.91 9.20 -3.47
C LEU A 371 6.39 10.43 -4.20
N LYS A 372 7.28 11.30 -4.69
CA LYS A 372 6.90 12.44 -5.51
C LYS A 372 7.70 12.48 -6.80
N ARG A 373 7.00 12.38 -7.94
CA ARG A 373 7.64 12.54 -9.26
C ARG A 373 8.08 13.99 -9.46
N VAL A 374 9.29 14.14 -9.96
CA VAL A 374 9.85 15.42 -10.43
C VAL A 374 10.36 15.25 -11.85
N GLY A 375 10.68 16.34 -12.53
CA GLY A 375 11.19 16.26 -13.90
C GLY A 375 12.41 15.36 -14.01
N GLY A 376 12.28 14.20 -14.64
CA GLY A 376 13.36 13.23 -14.84
C GLY A 376 13.77 12.42 -13.60
N GLY A 377 13.10 12.62 -12.43
CA GLY A 377 13.51 11.97 -11.18
C GLY A 377 12.35 11.56 -10.28
N LEU A 378 12.70 11.02 -9.11
CA LEU A 378 11.81 10.62 -8.05
C LEU A 378 12.37 11.08 -6.70
N LEU A 379 11.59 11.84 -5.95
CA LEU A 379 11.86 12.08 -4.54
C LEU A 379 11.25 10.95 -3.73
N VAL A 380 12.03 10.38 -2.82
CA VAL A 380 11.63 9.29 -1.95
C VAL A 380 11.92 9.70 -0.52
N GLN A 381 10.94 9.61 0.36
CA GLN A 381 11.09 9.87 1.79
C GLN A 381 10.34 8.83 2.61
N SER A 382 10.68 8.69 3.89
CA SER A 382 9.84 7.94 4.82
C SER A 382 8.52 8.68 5.02
N LEU A 383 7.46 7.93 5.35
CA LEU A 383 6.20 8.55 5.72
C LEU A 383 6.35 9.42 6.96
N ASP A 384 5.58 10.50 7.01
CA ASP A 384 5.36 11.27 8.24
C ASP A 384 4.42 10.50 9.19
N SER A 385 4.97 9.51 9.88
CA SER A 385 4.24 8.65 10.82
C SER A 385 4.27 9.17 12.26
N LYS A 386 5.07 10.21 12.56
CA LYS A 386 5.23 10.71 13.93
C LYS A 386 3.92 11.29 14.46
N ASN A 387 3.45 10.75 15.58
CA ASN A 387 2.39 11.31 16.40
C ASN A 387 2.98 11.65 17.77
N VAL A 388 3.03 12.94 18.10
CA VAL A 388 3.59 13.42 19.37
C VAL A 388 2.74 12.95 20.55
N GLN A 389 3.42 12.59 21.64
CA GLN A 389 2.78 12.19 22.88
C GLN A 389 2.80 13.36 23.88
N PRO A 390 1.86 13.42 24.85
CA PRO A 390 1.81 14.53 25.81
C PRO A 390 3.12 14.80 26.55
N HIS A 391 3.92 13.79 26.84
CA HIS A 391 5.19 13.93 27.54
C HIS A 391 6.33 14.49 26.66
N GLU A 392 6.16 14.54 25.34
CA GLU A 392 7.11 15.13 24.38
C GLU A 392 6.85 16.64 24.21
N LEU A 393 5.72 17.13 24.70
CA LEU A 393 5.29 18.50 24.51
C LEU A 393 5.94 19.45 25.53
N ARG A 394 6.28 20.65 25.09
CA ARG A 394 6.87 21.68 25.93
C ARG A 394 5.97 22.91 25.99
N VAL A 395 5.39 23.20 27.16
CA VAL A 395 4.70 24.46 27.42
C VAL A 395 5.76 25.54 27.57
N VAL A 396 5.66 26.63 26.81
CA VAL A 396 6.69 27.69 26.75
C VAL A 396 6.19 29.03 27.25
N THR A 397 4.90 29.18 27.49
CA THR A 397 4.27 30.40 28.01
C THR A 397 4.05 30.35 29.53
N LYS A 398 3.87 31.54 30.16
CA LYS A 398 3.53 31.66 31.58
C LYS A 398 2.18 31.01 31.90
N ARG A 399 1.19 31.18 31.01
CA ARG A 399 -0.09 30.49 31.09
C ARG A 399 0.05 29.06 30.58
N HIS A 400 -0.35 28.11 31.37
CA HIS A 400 -0.44 26.70 30.97
C HIS A 400 -1.83 26.39 30.40
N PRO A 401 -1.95 25.45 29.43
CA PRO A 401 -3.23 25.02 28.96
C PRO A 401 -3.99 24.26 30.05
N THR A 402 -5.29 24.40 30.08
CA THR A 402 -6.18 23.53 30.86
C THR A 402 -6.19 22.11 30.26
N PRO A 403 -6.62 21.08 31.02
CA PRO A 403 -6.75 19.74 30.47
C PRO A 403 -7.59 19.70 29.18
N LYS A 404 -8.71 20.43 29.14
CA LYS A 404 -9.56 20.52 27.95
C LYS A 404 -8.85 21.17 26.76
N GLU A 405 -8.11 22.26 27.00
CA GLU A 405 -7.31 22.90 25.94
C GLU A 405 -6.20 21.97 25.44
N MET A 406 -5.61 21.15 26.31
CA MET A 406 -4.62 20.16 25.92
C MET A 406 -5.22 19.11 24.98
N ASP A 407 -6.40 18.59 25.29
CA ASP A 407 -7.11 17.63 24.44
C ASP A 407 -7.45 18.25 23.07
N ASP A 408 -7.96 19.47 23.04
CA ASP A 408 -8.28 20.20 21.82
C ASP A 408 -7.01 20.53 21.00
N LEU A 409 -5.87 20.86 21.66
CA LEU A 409 -4.58 21.09 20.98
C LEU A 409 -4.02 19.82 20.35
N LEU A 410 -4.07 18.68 21.03
CA LEU A 410 -3.66 17.38 20.49
C LEU A 410 -4.54 16.94 19.33
N PHE A 411 -5.84 17.17 19.44
CA PHE A 411 -6.78 16.92 18.33
C PHE A 411 -6.44 17.81 17.13
N ALA A 412 -6.28 19.12 17.35
CA ALA A 412 -5.93 20.07 16.29
C ALA A 412 -4.61 19.71 15.60
N TRP A 413 -3.62 19.25 16.38
CA TRP A 413 -2.32 18.83 15.87
C TRP A 413 -2.42 17.62 14.94
N ARG A 414 -3.20 16.60 15.33
CA ARG A 414 -3.47 15.42 14.49
C ARG A 414 -4.13 15.80 13.17
N VAL A 415 -5.08 16.73 13.20
CA VAL A 415 -5.74 17.23 11.97
C VAL A 415 -4.77 18.02 11.10
N ALA A 416 -3.99 18.94 11.69
CA ALA A 416 -3.06 19.81 10.95
C ALA A 416 -2.04 19.03 10.10
N LYS A 417 -1.63 17.84 10.55
CA LYS A 417 -0.76 16.91 9.81
C LYS A 417 -1.32 16.52 8.44
N TYR A 418 -2.65 16.49 8.28
CA TYR A 418 -3.34 16.09 7.05
C TYR A 418 -3.82 17.27 6.21
N VAL A 419 -3.57 18.49 6.65
CA VAL A 419 -3.92 19.72 5.93
C VAL A 419 -2.72 20.19 5.11
N LYS A 420 -2.97 20.57 3.86
CA LYS A 420 -1.91 21.10 2.99
C LYS A 420 -1.32 22.40 3.53
N SER A 421 0.01 22.49 3.51
CA SER A 421 0.79 23.65 3.99
C SER A 421 0.55 24.91 3.15
N ASN A 422 0.58 26.12 3.73
CA ASN A 422 0.61 26.35 5.16
C ASN A 422 -0.76 26.01 5.76
N ALA A 423 -0.77 25.30 6.90
CA ALA A 423 -2.00 24.86 7.54
C ALA A 423 -2.22 25.57 8.90
N ILE A 424 -3.42 26.11 9.08
CA ILE A 424 -3.93 26.62 10.37
C ILE A 424 -5.28 25.96 10.63
N VAL A 425 -5.40 25.30 11.77
CA VAL A 425 -6.60 24.55 12.16
C VAL A 425 -7.10 25.04 13.51
N PHE A 426 -8.30 25.63 13.53
CA PHE A 426 -9.01 25.97 14.76
C PHE A 426 -9.89 24.81 15.20
N CYS A 427 -9.82 24.45 16.47
CA CYS A 427 -10.55 23.34 17.06
C CYS A 427 -11.16 23.71 18.41
N GLY A 428 -12.20 22.97 18.77
CA GLY A 428 -12.81 23.04 20.10
C GLY A 428 -13.79 21.90 20.30
N ASN A 429 -13.87 21.35 21.49
CA ASN A 429 -14.77 20.25 21.84
C ASN A 429 -14.62 19.00 20.93
N GLY A 430 -13.38 18.69 20.56
CA GLY A 430 -13.09 17.52 19.72
C GLY A 430 -13.58 17.64 18.27
N MET A 431 -13.75 18.87 17.75
CA MET A 431 -14.08 19.11 16.36
C MET A 431 -13.30 20.28 15.77
N THR A 432 -13.11 20.30 14.47
CA THR A 432 -12.60 21.44 13.74
C THR A 432 -13.67 22.54 13.70
N LEU A 433 -13.23 23.78 13.89
CA LEU A 433 -14.09 24.98 13.81
C LEU A 433 -13.79 25.77 12.54
N GLY A 434 -12.56 25.73 12.06
CA GLY A 434 -12.15 26.36 10.82
C GLY A 434 -10.80 25.80 10.36
N VAL A 435 -10.67 25.57 9.06
CA VAL A 435 -9.46 25.04 8.44
C VAL A 435 -9.00 25.99 7.33
N GLY A 436 -7.77 26.47 7.45
CA GLY A 436 -7.05 27.19 6.41
C GLY A 436 -5.94 26.32 5.85
N ALA A 437 -5.99 26.02 4.56
CA ALA A 437 -5.13 25.05 3.89
C ALA A 437 -4.48 25.64 2.64
N GLY A 438 -3.25 25.22 2.35
CA GLY A 438 -2.60 25.43 1.06
C GLY A 438 -2.29 26.88 0.73
N GLN A 439 -2.08 27.74 1.73
CA GLN A 439 -1.79 29.15 1.49
C GLN A 439 -0.29 29.44 1.55
N MET A 440 0.15 30.45 0.81
CA MET A 440 1.54 30.88 0.78
C MET A 440 1.97 31.57 2.07
N SER A 441 1.04 32.08 2.88
CA SER A 441 1.32 32.63 4.21
C SER A 441 0.42 32.05 5.30
N ARG A 442 0.95 31.92 6.54
CA ARG A 442 0.17 31.49 7.71
C ARG A 442 -0.91 32.48 8.09
N VAL A 443 -0.64 33.76 7.89
CA VAL A 443 -1.62 34.84 8.13
C VAL A 443 -2.86 34.63 7.26
N ASP A 444 -2.68 34.30 5.97
CA ASP A 444 -3.80 34.05 5.07
C ASP A 444 -4.54 32.76 5.41
N SER A 445 -3.82 31.70 5.77
CA SER A 445 -4.45 30.47 6.28
C SER A 445 -5.30 30.72 7.52
N ALA A 446 -4.81 31.52 8.47
CA ALA A 446 -5.56 31.89 9.68
C ALA A 446 -6.81 32.71 9.34
N ARG A 447 -6.71 33.67 8.43
CA ARG A 447 -7.85 34.47 7.95
C ARG A 447 -8.90 33.62 7.24
N ILE A 448 -8.48 32.73 6.35
CA ILE A 448 -9.38 31.82 5.64
C ILE A 448 -10.12 30.91 6.62
N ALA A 449 -9.39 30.31 7.58
CA ALA A 449 -10.01 29.50 8.62
C ALA A 449 -11.07 30.26 9.42
N SER A 450 -10.77 31.52 9.77
CA SER A 450 -11.71 32.40 10.50
C SER A 450 -12.95 32.74 9.67
N ILE A 451 -12.79 33.06 8.37
CA ILE A 451 -13.89 33.34 7.44
C ILE A 451 -14.77 32.11 7.29
N LYS A 452 -14.20 30.92 7.17
CA LYS A 452 -14.96 29.67 7.05
C LYS A 452 -15.77 29.37 8.31
N ALA A 453 -15.18 29.55 9.48
CA ALA A 453 -15.89 29.41 10.76
C ALA A 453 -17.09 30.40 10.86
N GLN A 454 -16.86 31.67 10.51
CA GLN A 454 -17.91 32.69 10.48
C GLN A 454 -19.05 32.32 9.51
N ASN A 455 -18.71 31.85 8.32
CA ASN A 455 -19.70 31.43 7.31
C ASN A 455 -20.52 30.21 7.78
N ALA A 456 -19.91 29.33 8.59
CA ALA A 456 -20.60 28.18 9.19
C ALA A 456 -21.37 28.55 10.50
N GLY A 457 -21.32 29.81 10.92
CA GLY A 457 -21.96 30.26 12.17
C GLY A 457 -21.27 29.75 13.45
N LEU A 458 -20.00 29.34 13.33
CA LEU A 458 -19.21 28.84 14.46
C LEU A 458 -18.42 29.97 15.11
N THR A 459 -18.32 29.93 16.44
CA THR A 459 -17.46 30.86 17.21
C THR A 459 -16.08 30.25 17.39
N LEU A 460 -15.06 31.09 17.21
CA LEU A 460 -13.66 30.74 17.49
C LEU A 460 -13.23 31.18 18.91
N ALA A 461 -14.10 31.86 19.67
CA ALA A 461 -13.79 32.26 21.04
C ALA A 461 -13.53 31.02 21.91
N GLY A 462 -12.36 31.00 22.55
CA GLY A 462 -11.91 29.88 23.39
C GLY A 462 -11.34 28.69 22.64
N SER A 463 -11.09 28.79 21.34
CA SER A 463 -10.57 27.71 20.53
C SER A 463 -9.08 27.41 20.77
N ALA A 464 -8.69 26.19 20.47
CA ALA A 464 -7.32 25.74 20.29
C ALA A 464 -6.91 25.88 18.82
N VAL A 465 -5.64 26.20 18.56
CA VAL A 465 -5.12 26.33 17.19
C VAL A 465 -3.86 25.48 17.02
N ALA A 466 -3.80 24.74 15.92
CA ALA A 466 -2.57 24.10 15.45
C ALA A 466 -2.04 24.78 14.19
N SER A 467 -0.71 24.95 14.14
CA SER A 467 0.03 25.35 12.95
C SER A 467 1.01 24.24 12.56
N ASP A 468 0.99 23.79 11.33
CA ASP A 468 1.81 22.67 10.80
C ASP A 468 3.32 22.96 10.87
N ALA A 469 3.73 24.22 10.97
CA ALA A 469 5.10 24.68 11.18
C ALA A 469 5.12 25.92 12.11
N PHE A 470 6.33 26.42 12.45
CA PHE A 470 6.49 27.55 13.32
C PHE A 470 5.90 28.86 12.76
N PHE A 471 5.49 29.76 13.62
CA PHE A 471 5.18 31.14 13.25
C PHE A 471 6.50 31.89 13.04
N PRO A 472 6.79 32.42 11.82
CA PRO A 472 8.05 33.12 11.55
C PRO A 472 8.10 34.49 12.23
N PHE A 473 6.94 35.10 12.52
CA PHE A 473 6.73 36.38 13.15
C PHE A 473 5.48 36.35 14.02
N ARG A 474 5.35 37.31 14.91
CA ARG A 474 4.19 37.43 15.82
C ARG A 474 2.85 37.69 15.07
N ASP A 475 2.89 38.25 13.87
CA ASP A 475 1.69 38.64 13.12
C ASP A 475 0.74 37.44 12.84
N GLY A 476 1.28 36.26 12.57
CA GLY A 476 0.49 35.04 12.44
C GLY A 476 -0.21 34.63 13.73
N LEU A 477 0.48 34.79 14.87
CA LEU A 477 -0.09 34.55 16.19
C LEU A 477 -1.15 35.59 16.52
N ASP A 478 -0.86 36.88 16.29
CA ASP A 478 -1.78 37.97 16.60
C ASP A 478 -3.12 37.80 15.83
N VAL A 479 -3.09 37.29 14.59
CA VAL A 479 -4.31 37.02 13.81
C VAL A 479 -5.13 35.86 14.42
N VAL A 480 -4.52 34.77 14.84
CA VAL A 480 -5.27 33.65 15.43
C VAL A 480 -5.84 34.03 16.82
N VAL A 481 -5.11 34.84 17.61
CA VAL A 481 -5.60 35.36 18.88
C VAL A 481 -6.76 36.33 18.68
N ALA A 482 -6.64 37.26 17.73
CA ALA A 482 -7.72 38.21 17.40
C ALA A 482 -8.99 37.50 16.93
N ALA A 483 -8.87 36.29 16.33
CA ALA A 483 -9.99 35.44 15.97
C ALA A 483 -10.64 34.75 17.18
N GLY A 484 -9.96 34.70 18.35
CA GLY A 484 -10.53 34.15 19.58
C GLY A 484 -9.80 32.94 20.16
N ALA A 485 -8.65 32.55 19.60
CA ALA A 485 -7.85 31.43 20.12
C ALA A 485 -7.31 31.74 21.53
N THR A 486 -7.37 30.76 22.43
CA THR A 486 -6.82 30.83 23.80
C THR A 486 -5.58 29.97 23.98
N CYS A 487 -5.30 29.07 23.08
CA CYS A 487 -4.11 28.22 23.10
C CYS A 487 -3.65 27.83 21.70
N VAL A 488 -2.34 27.62 21.57
CA VAL A 488 -1.69 27.31 20.28
C VAL A 488 -0.68 26.17 20.43
N ILE A 489 -0.64 25.28 19.45
CA ILE A 489 0.38 24.24 19.30
C ILE A 489 1.11 24.42 17.97
N GLN A 490 2.43 24.38 18.00
CA GLN A 490 3.31 24.54 16.85
C GLN A 490 4.64 23.81 17.10
N PRO A 491 5.48 23.56 16.07
CA PRO A 491 6.76 22.88 16.28
C PRO A 491 7.81 23.71 17.03
N GLY A 492 7.83 25.03 16.89
CA GLY A 492 8.96 25.87 17.30
C GLY A 492 10.15 25.72 16.35
N GLY A 493 11.30 26.29 16.72
CA GLY A 493 12.54 26.24 15.95
C GLY A 493 12.76 27.44 15.03
N SER A 494 11.97 28.50 15.18
CA SER A 494 12.21 29.78 14.52
C SER A 494 13.32 30.57 15.28
N MET A 495 14.11 31.33 14.54
CA MET A 495 15.01 32.32 15.16
C MET A 495 14.27 33.40 15.97
N ARG A 496 12.96 33.52 15.80
CA ARG A 496 12.07 34.47 16.45
C ARG A 496 11.08 33.82 17.42
N ASP A 497 11.35 32.59 17.87
CA ASP A 497 10.49 31.93 18.85
C ASP A 497 10.26 32.78 20.09
N ASP A 498 11.31 33.45 20.59
CA ASP A 498 11.20 34.34 21.78
C ASP A 498 10.22 35.51 21.57
N GLU A 499 10.18 36.08 20.33
CA GLU A 499 9.22 37.14 19.97
C GLU A 499 7.80 36.60 19.98
N VAL A 500 7.60 35.43 19.41
CA VAL A 500 6.27 34.78 19.30
C VAL A 500 5.78 34.31 20.66
N ILE A 501 6.66 33.77 21.51
CA ILE A 501 6.35 33.38 22.89
C ILE A 501 6.00 34.61 23.74
N ALA A 502 6.76 35.71 23.62
CA ALA A 502 6.46 36.95 24.31
C ALA A 502 5.09 37.50 23.89
N ALA A 503 4.74 37.47 22.62
CA ALA A 503 3.42 37.86 22.13
C ALA A 503 2.31 36.97 22.70
N ALA A 504 2.54 35.65 22.82
CA ALA A 504 1.59 34.74 23.46
C ALA A 504 1.37 35.08 24.95
N ASP A 505 2.45 35.43 25.67
CA ASP A 505 2.37 35.90 27.05
C ASP A 505 1.64 37.25 27.18
N GLU A 506 1.88 38.18 26.25
CA GLU A 506 1.17 39.47 26.18
C GLU A 506 -0.35 39.27 26.05
N HIS A 507 -0.75 38.31 25.21
CA HIS A 507 -2.15 37.96 25.00
C HIS A 507 -2.73 37.01 26.06
N ASN A 508 -1.92 36.58 27.04
CA ASN A 508 -2.29 35.61 28.08
C ASN A 508 -2.86 34.31 27.52
N ILE A 509 -2.30 33.79 26.42
CA ILE A 509 -2.65 32.51 25.85
C ILE A 509 -1.60 31.44 26.21
N ALA A 510 -1.97 30.17 26.12
CA ALA A 510 -1.03 29.07 26.27
C ALA A 510 -0.39 28.70 24.92
N MET A 511 0.93 28.47 24.94
CA MET A 511 1.63 27.96 23.75
C MET A 511 2.43 26.70 24.08
N ILE A 512 2.31 25.71 23.18
CA ILE A 512 3.00 24.42 23.26
C ILE A 512 3.88 24.24 22.03
N LEU A 513 5.11 23.76 22.25
CA LEU A 513 6.01 23.36 21.18
C LEU A 513 6.10 21.83 21.10
N THR A 514 6.01 21.29 19.87
CA THR A 514 6.09 19.85 19.59
C THR A 514 7.49 19.37 19.20
N GLY A 515 8.36 20.28 18.72
CA GLY A 515 9.64 19.93 18.13
C GLY A 515 9.56 19.15 16.80
N VAL A 516 8.35 18.94 16.29
CA VAL A 516 8.09 18.17 15.05
C VAL A 516 7.23 19.01 14.11
N ARG A 517 7.65 19.14 12.86
CA ARG A 517 6.92 19.83 11.78
C ARG A 517 6.21 18.83 10.89
N HIS A 518 5.04 19.17 10.38
CA HIS A 518 4.22 18.35 9.50
C HIS A 518 3.89 19.05 8.17
N PHE A 519 4.90 19.34 7.36
CA PHE A 519 4.64 19.87 6.02
C PHE A 519 4.03 18.82 5.10
N ARG A 520 2.96 19.21 4.40
CA ARG A 520 2.28 18.38 3.38
C ARG A 520 1.99 19.23 2.14
N HIS A 521 2.58 18.88 1.00
CA HIS A 521 2.43 19.61 -0.26
C HIS A 521 1.72 18.79 -1.34
#